data_f6a2f010c919ff51ec08f8debf941323
#
_entry.id   f6a2f010c919ff51ec08f8debf941323
#
_cell.length_a   1.000
_cell.length_b   1.000
_cell.length_c   1.000
_cell.angle_alpha   90.00
_cell.angle_beta   90.00
_cell.angle_gamma   90.00
#
_symmetry.space_group_name_H-M   'P 1'
#
loop_
_entity.id
_entity.type
_entity.pdbx_description
1 polymer ?
#
loop_
_entity_poly.entity_id
_entity_poly.type
_entity_poly.pdbx_seq_one_letter_code
_entity_poly.pdbx_strand_id
1 'polypeptide(L)'
;INIGGGDSSNYGQNAFFYDAAEGLLASVILLLAEFGDKNERLIVSVFKLIQDLLAKYQPAPKAKPKMYFTKLMDKLPSEHKAKWLAGAALNASDQSMLSVMSTALSRLNSFLDSELEQMLCFGTAIDAEKFCNEKSAIFIVLPEEDTSKYFMVSLLIQQLYREILVIADENGGKLKNRVMFYCDEFGTFPKIEGAEAMFSAGRSRKISIVAIIQSFAQLEQNYGKQGMEIITDNTQLTVFGGFAPNSQSAEVLSKALGEQTVLSGSVSCGKEKSQSLQMIGRPLMTVDELKSMPKGQFIVMKTGTHPMISKLKLFFKWGIKFEEEYCLPDKTARQVCYKNRDELIRDVEVKYPQKKAVAAEIEVSVDDEEFDEFPMRKAKIKT
;
A
#
# COMPACT_ATOMS: atom_id res chain seq x y z
N ILE A 1 5.69 -0.22 -5.29
CA ILE A 1 4.84 -1.39 -4.96
C ILE A 1 5.63 -2.20 -3.94
N ASN A 2 5.54 -1.80 -2.68
CA ASN A 2 6.14 -2.54 -1.57
C ASN A 2 5.16 -3.65 -1.14
N ILE A 3 5.03 -4.68 -1.99
CA ILE A 3 4.19 -5.86 -1.69
C ILE A 3 4.99 -6.78 -0.77
N GLY A 4 5.13 -6.40 0.45
CA GLY A 4 5.83 -7.17 1.47
C GLY A 4 6.70 -6.26 2.31
N GLY A 5 6.08 -5.43 3.12
CA GLY A 5 6.53 -4.55 4.20
C GLY A 5 7.93 -4.73 4.79
N GLY A 6 8.95 -4.85 3.97
CA GLY A 6 10.33 -4.92 4.40
C GLY A 6 11.07 -3.68 3.93
N ASP A 7 11.65 -2.94 4.87
CA ASP A 7 12.66 -1.95 4.55
C ASP A 7 13.74 -2.56 3.64
N SER A 8 14.15 -1.83 2.63
CA SER A 8 15.25 -2.22 1.71
C SER A 8 16.53 -2.59 2.46
N SER A 9 16.69 -2.12 3.70
CA SER A 9 17.77 -2.50 4.62
C SER A 9 17.79 -4.00 4.99
N ASN A 10 16.68 -4.72 4.85
CA ASN A 10 16.56 -6.15 5.19
C ASN A 10 16.99 -7.11 4.06
N TYR A 11 17.23 -6.61 2.83
CA TYR A 11 17.54 -7.46 1.68
C TYR A 11 19.02 -7.74 1.46
N GLY A 12 19.93 -7.11 2.23
CA GLY A 12 21.36 -7.35 2.16
C GLY A 12 21.91 -7.27 0.73
N GLN A 13 22.68 -8.29 0.29
CA GLN A 13 23.27 -8.35 -1.06
C GLN A 13 22.24 -8.43 -2.20
N ASN A 14 20.99 -8.72 -1.92
CA ASN A 14 19.91 -8.83 -2.91
C ASN A 14 19.16 -7.51 -3.15
N ALA A 15 19.47 -6.44 -2.42
CA ALA A 15 18.79 -5.14 -2.53
C ALA A 15 18.77 -4.63 -3.98
N PHE A 16 19.88 -4.76 -4.71
CA PHE A 16 19.98 -4.38 -6.12
C PHE A 16 18.90 -5.02 -7.00
N PHE A 17 18.61 -6.32 -6.82
CA PHE A 17 17.62 -7.00 -7.65
C PHE A 17 16.21 -6.50 -7.38
N TYR A 18 15.90 -6.13 -6.15
CA TYR A 18 14.60 -5.56 -5.78
C TYR A 18 14.41 -4.14 -6.32
N ASP A 19 15.42 -3.30 -6.18
CA ASP A 19 15.40 -1.91 -6.68
C ASP A 19 15.32 -1.90 -8.21
N ALA A 20 16.10 -2.75 -8.88
CA ALA A 20 16.07 -2.88 -10.33
C ALA A 20 14.74 -3.47 -10.84
N ALA A 21 14.12 -4.39 -10.09
CA ALA A 21 12.81 -4.94 -10.42
C ALA A 21 11.69 -3.89 -10.25
N GLU A 22 11.77 -3.03 -9.25
CA GLU A 22 10.85 -1.92 -9.07
C GLU A 22 10.92 -0.94 -10.25
N GLY A 23 12.13 -0.55 -10.65
CA GLY A 23 12.35 0.29 -11.82
C GLY A 23 11.83 -0.34 -13.12
N LEU A 24 12.05 -1.65 -13.30
CA LEU A 24 11.51 -2.40 -14.43
C LEU A 24 9.97 -2.41 -14.44
N LEU A 25 9.35 -2.70 -13.30
CA LEU A 25 7.89 -2.67 -13.14
C LEU A 25 7.32 -1.30 -13.48
N ALA A 26 7.91 -0.24 -12.92
CA ALA A 26 7.50 1.14 -13.19
C ALA A 26 7.63 1.49 -14.68
N SER A 27 8.70 1.03 -15.35
CA SER A 27 8.90 1.20 -16.79
C SER A 27 7.81 0.52 -17.61
N VAL A 28 7.50 -0.74 -17.33
CA VAL A 28 6.47 -1.50 -18.07
C VAL A 28 5.07 -0.93 -17.80
N ILE A 29 4.77 -0.54 -16.56
CA ILE A 29 3.50 0.12 -16.21
C ILE A 29 3.35 1.44 -16.98
N LEU A 30 4.41 2.25 -17.08
CA LEU A 30 4.38 3.51 -17.82
C LEU A 30 4.11 3.26 -19.32
N LEU A 31 4.78 2.28 -19.91
CA LEU A 31 4.54 1.92 -21.31
C LEU A 31 3.11 1.42 -21.54
N LEU A 32 2.60 0.60 -20.64
CA LEU A 32 1.23 0.12 -20.71
C LEU A 32 0.21 1.26 -20.56
N ALA A 33 0.48 2.21 -19.68
CA ALA A 33 -0.35 3.40 -19.50
C ALA A 33 -0.36 4.30 -20.74
N GLU A 34 0.77 4.37 -21.46
CA GLU A 34 0.92 5.22 -22.64
C GLU A 34 0.37 4.58 -23.92
N PHE A 35 0.60 3.29 -24.13
CA PHE A 35 0.32 2.58 -25.38
C PHE A 35 -0.78 1.51 -25.29
N GLY A 36 -1.19 1.12 -24.09
CA GLY A 36 -2.27 0.16 -23.89
C GLY A 36 -3.64 0.80 -24.05
N ASP A 37 -4.57 0.06 -24.59
CA ASP A 37 -5.98 0.43 -24.59
C ASP A 37 -6.55 0.41 -23.16
N LYS A 38 -7.67 1.09 -22.95
CA LYS A 38 -8.29 1.20 -21.63
C LYS A 38 -8.56 -0.16 -20.97
N ASN A 39 -8.91 -1.16 -21.75
CA ASN A 39 -9.21 -2.52 -21.27
C ASN A 39 -7.95 -3.39 -21.11
N GLU A 40 -6.79 -2.91 -21.53
CA GLU A 40 -5.50 -3.60 -21.45
C GLU A 40 -4.62 -3.05 -20.30
N ARG A 41 -4.94 -1.88 -19.76
CA ARG A 41 -4.18 -1.22 -18.66
C ARG A 41 -4.41 -1.92 -17.32
N LEU A 42 -3.99 -3.18 -17.23
CA LEU A 42 -4.23 -4.08 -16.14
C LEU A 42 -2.93 -4.57 -15.54
N ILE A 43 -2.92 -4.86 -14.25
CA ILE A 43 -1.73 -5.40 -13.56
C ILE A 43 -1.33 -6.76 -14.17
N VAL A 44 -2.29 -7.55 -14.60
CA VAL A 44 -2.05 -8.85 -15.25
C VAL A 44 -1.40 -8.67 -16.63
N SER A 45 -1.73 -7.59 -17.35
CA SER A 45 -1.02 -7.23 -18.60
C SER A 45 0.45 -6.90 -18.34
N VAL A 46 0.78 -6.25 -17.22
CA VAL A 46 2.17 -6.00 -16.83
C VAL A 46 2.93 -7.31 -16.66
N PHE A 47 2.34 -8.27 -15.95
CA PHE A 47 2.93 -9.60 -15.77
C PHE A 47 3.18 -10.27 -17.14
N LYS A 48 2.16 -10.33 -17.97
CA LYS A 48 2.22 -10.96 -19.29
C LYS A 48 3.26 -10.31 -20.19
N LEU A 49 3.30 -8.99 -20.22
CA LEU A 49 4.30 -8.25 -20.99
C LEU A 49 5.72 -8.53 -20.52
N ILE A 50 5.99 -8.55 -19.20
CA ILE A 50 7.32 -8.89 -18.68
C ILE A 50 7.70 -10.30 -19.10
N GLN A 51 6.78 -11.26 -19.00
CA GLN A 51 7.01 -12.65 -19.43
C GLN A 51 7.34 -12.73 -20.91
N ASP A 52 6.59 -12.03 -21.78
CA ASP A 52 6.79 -12.04 -23.22
C ASP A 52 8.06 -11.27 -23.65
N LEU A 53 8.44 -10.23 -22.90
CA LEU A 53 9.67 -9.45 -23.14
C LEU A 53 10.95 -10.18 -22.72
N LEU A 54 10.84 -11.22 -21.88
CA LEU A 54 11.94 -12.14 -21.56
C LEU A 54 12.36 -12.99 -22.75
N ALA A 55 11.46 -13.25 -23.69
CA ALA A 55 11.77 -14.05 -24.86
C ALA A 55 12.93 -13.44 -25.65
N LYS A 56 13.77 -14.31 -26.22
CA LYS A 56 14.92 -13.89 -27.03
C LYS A 56 14.57 -13.96 -28.52
N TYR A 57 15.10 -13.02 -29.26
CA TYR A 57 15.05 -13.01 -30.72
C TYR A 57 16.46 -12.90 -31.29
N GLN A 58 16.66 -13.35 -32.49
CA GLN A 58 17.94 -13.26 -33.20
C GLN A 58 17.86 -12.14 -34.23
N PRO A 59 18.57 -11.01 -34.05
CA PRO A 59 18.46 -9.86 -34.94
C PRO A 59 19.04 -10.11 -36.34
N ALA A 60 19.99 -11.07 -36.46
CA ALA A 60 20.60 -11.50 -37.73
C ALA A 60 21.11 -12.93 -37.60
N PRO A 61 21.33 -13.70 -38.72
CA PRO A 61 21.70 -15.12 -38.69
C PRO A 61 22.94 -15.50 -37.90
N LYS A 62 23.86 -14.55 -37.65
CA LYS A 62 25.10 -14.74 -36.87
C LYS A 62 25.19 -13.84 -35.64
N ALA A 63 24.17 -13.06 -35.33
CA ALA A 63 24.15 -12.16 -34.19
C ALA A 63 23.82 -12.90 -32.90
N LYS A 64 24.32 -12.43 -31.77
CA LYS A 64 23.92 -12.97 -30.44
C LYS A 64 22.41 -12.71 -30.21
N PRO A 65 21.67 -13.71 -29.67
CA PRO A 65 20.28 -13.51 -29.28
C PRO A 65 20.13 -12.34 -28.29
N LYS A 66 19.15 -11.47 -28.52
CA LYS A 66 18.80 -10.34 -27.63
C LYS A 66 17.40 -10.55 -27.07
N MET A 67 17.11 -9.99 -25.90
CA MET A 67 15.77 -10.01 -25.34
C MET A 67 14.86 -9.00 -26.07
N TYR A 68 13.58 -9.32 -26.19
CA TYR A 68 12.60 -8.38 -26.73
C TYR A 68 12.50 -7.10 -25.87
N PHE A 69 12.78 -7.19 -24.58
CA PHE A 69 12.86 -6.01 -23.72
C PHE A 69 13.89 -4.99 -24.23
N THR A 70 15.08 -5.44 -24.54
CA THR A 70 16.11 -4.57 -25.14
C THR A 70 15.66 -3.99 -26.47
N LYS A 71 15.03 -4.81 -27.33
CA LYS A 71 14.48 -4.34 -28.62
C LYS A 71 13.45 -3.22 -28.42
N LEU A 72 12.54 -3.39 -27.47
CA LEU A 72 11.53 -2.38 -27.14
C LEU A 72 12.17 -1.08 -26.66
N MET A 73 13.12 -1.18 -25.73
CA MET A 73 13.83 -0.01 -25.20
C MET A 73 14.68 0.71 -26.23
N ASP A 74 15.30 -0.02 -27.17
CA ASP A 74 16.07 0.58 -28.27
C ASP A 74 15.18 1.42 -29.23
N LYS A 75 13.87 1.13 -29.30
CA LYS A 75 12.93 1.90 -30.13
C LYS A 75 12.45 3.20 -29.49
N LEU A 76 12.58 3.34 -28.17
CA LEU A 76 12.19 4.54 -27.45
C LEU A 76 13.27 5.64 -27.58
N PRO A 77 12.89 6.92 -27.57
CA PRO A 77 13.85 8.03 -27.46
C PRO A 77 14.71 7.92 -26.22
N SER A 78 15.92 8.48 -26.24
CA SER A 78 16.83 8.54 -25.08
C SER A 78 16.18 9.21 -23.87
N GLU A 79 15.37 10.23 -24.11
CA GLU A 79 14.69 11.05 -23.08
C GLU A 79 13.42 10.40 -22.54
N HIS A 80 13.05 9.22 -23.01
CA HIS A 80 11.82 8.57 -22.56
C HIS A 80 11.96 8.05 -21.13
N LYS A 81 11.01 8.43 -20.25
CA LYS A 81 11.07 8.09 -18.82
C LYS A 81 11.09 6.58 -18.55
N ALA A 82 10.44 5.77 -19.41
CA ALA A 82 10.49 4.32 -19.27
C ALA A 82 11.91 3.75 -19.40
N LYS A 83 12.76 4.36 -20.26
CA LYS A 83 14.18 4.01 -20.36
C LYS A 83 14.95 4.33 -19.08
N TRP A 84 14.69 5.49 -18.52
CA TRP A 84 15.36 5.92 -17.29
C TRP A 84 14.98 5.01 -16.11
N LEU A 85 13.69 4.70 -15.96
CA LEU A 85 13.19 3.78 -14.93
C LEU A 85 13.81 2.38 -15.06
N ALA A 86 13.96 1.88 -16.28
CA ALA A 86 14.57 0.58 -16.55
C ALA A 86 16.11 0.60 -16.54
N GLY A 87 16.75 1.74 -16.28
CA GLY A 87 18.20 1.93 -16.44
C GLY A 87 19.05 0.91 -15.71
N ALA A 88 18.71 0.57 -14.47
CA ALA A 88 19.42 -0.45 -13.70
C ALA A 88 19.33 -1.85 -14.34
N ALA A 89 18.16 -2.22 -14.84
CA ALA A 89 17.95 -3.49 -15.54
C ALA A 89 18.65 -3.53 -16.92
N LEU A 90 18.60 -2.41 -17.67
CA LEU A 90 19.20 -2.32 -19.00
C LEU A 90 20.73 -2.38 -19.00
N ASN A 91 21.36 -1.83 -17.96
CA ASN A 91 22.81 -1.82 -17.79
C ASN A 91 23.37 -3.07 -17.11
N ALA A 92 22.50 -4.00 -16.69
CA ALA A 92 22.89 -5.25 -16.08
C ALA A 92 23.34 -6.26 -17.14
N SER A 93 24.14 -7.28 -16.73
CA SER A 93 24.42 -8.43 -17.58
C SER A 93 23.13 -9.19 -17.92
N ASP A 94 23.12 -9.94 -19.02
CA ASP A 94 21.96 -10.77 -19.42
C ASP A 94 21.47 -11.67 -18.26
N GLN A 95 22.39 -12.24 -17.49
CA GLN A 95 22.04 -13.11 -16.36
C GLN A 95 21.42 -12.30 -15.21
N SER A 96 21.97 -11.13 -14.91
CA SER A 96 21.41 -10.24 -13.88
C SER A 96 20.04 -9.71 -14.29
N MET A 97 19.86 -9.37 -15.56
CA MET A 97 18.55 -8.95 -16.10
C MET A 97 17.50 -10.06 -15.96
N LEU A 98 17.84 -11.32 -16.24
CA LEU A 98 16.94 -12.45 -15.98
C LEU A 98 16.52 -12.54 -14.51
N SER A 99 17.47 -12.35 -13.59
CA SER A 99 17.20 -12.34 -12.16
C SER A 99 16.27 -11.17 -11.75
N VAL A 100 16.52 -9.97 -12.28
CA VAL A 100 15.66 -8.80 -12.07
C VAL A 100 14.23 -9.07 -12.56
N MET A 101 14.09 -9.60 -13.78
CA MET A 101 12.77 -9.91 -14.35
C MET A 101 12.05 -11.02 -13.59
N SER A 102 12.78 -12.06 -13.16
CA SER A 102 12.21 -13.12 -12.30
C SER A 102 11.75 -12.57 -10.96
N THR A 103 12.50 -11.63 -10.38
CA THR A 103 12.11 -10.93 -9.15
C THR A 103 10.84 -10.11 -9.36
N ALA A 104 10.74 -9.38 -10.48
CA ALA A 104 9.55 -8.61 -10.84
C ALA A 104 8.31 -9.51 -11.01
N LEU A 105 8.44 -10.63 -11.73
CA LEU A 105 7.35 -11.60 -11.90
C LEU A 105 6.92 -12.22 -10.57
N SER A 106 7.87 -12.58 -9.72
CA SER A 106 7.59 -13.12 -8.38
C SER A 106 6.74 -12.16 -7.53
N ARG A 107 6.97 -10.83 -7.67
CA ARG A 107 6.17 -9.81 -6.97
C ARG A 107 4.74 -9.68 -7.50
N LEU A 108 4.51 -10.07 -8.73
CA LEU A 108 3.19 -10.02 -9.37
C LEU A 108 2.39 -11.32 -9.23
N ASN A 109 3.01 -12.42 -8.81
CA ASN A 109 2.35 -13.72 -8.73
C ASN A 109 1.05 -13.69 -7.91
N SER A 110 1.01 -12.90 -6.82
CA SER A 110 -0.16 -12.78 -5.98
C SER A 110 -1.39 -12.20 -6.70
N PHE A 111 -1.19 -11.51 -7.83
CA PHE A 111 -2.28 -10.95 -8.64
C PHE A 111 -2.83 -11.91 -9.68
N LEU A 112 -2.21 -13.09 -9.87
CA LEU A 112 -2.59 -14.08 -10.88
C LEU A 112 -3.67 -15.06 -10.39
N ASP A 113 -4.25 -14.82 -9.25
CA ASP A 113 -5.41 -15.56 -8.79
C ASP A 113 -6.61 -15.25 -9.69
N SER A 114 -7.35 -16.29 -10.11
CA SER A 114 -8.44 -16.15 -11.08
C SER A 114 -9.59 -15.26 -10.59
N GLU A 115 -9.87 -15.24 -9.28
CA GLU A 115 -10.89 -14.38 -8.70
C GLU A 115 -10.42 -12.93 -8.65
N LEU A 116 -9.17 -12.70 -8.25
CA LEU A 116 -8.56 -11.37 -8.28
C LEU A 116 -8.48 -10.82 -9.71
N GLU A 117 -8.14 -11.65 -10.67
CA GLU A 117 -8.15 -11.28 -12.09
C GLU A 117 -9.54 -10.81 -12.54
N GLN A 118 -10.60 -11.54 -12.19
CA GLN A 118 -11.98 -11.15 -12.49
C GLN A 118 -12.41 -9.86 -11.77
N MET A 119 -11.85 -9.56 -10.63
CA MET A 119 -12.12 -8.33 -9.89
C MET A 119 -11.36 -7.13 -10.47
N LEU A 120 -10.08 -7.31 -10.80
CA LEU A 120 -9.16 -6.23 -11.17
C LEU A 120 -9.19 -5.86 -12.65
N CYS A 121 -9.57 -6.83 -13.53
CA CYS A 121 -9.48 -6.64 -14.97
C CYS A 121 -10.75 -6.06 -15.63
N PHE A 122 -11.75 -5.75 -14.84
CA PHE A 122 -13.01 -5.20 -15.35
C PHE A 122 -13.40 -3.95 -14.59
N GLY A 123 -14.13 -3.05 -15.26
CA GLY A 123 -14.52 -1.77 -14.70
C GLY A 123 -15.14 -1.91 -13.31
N THR A 124 -14.65 -1.13 -12.38
CA THR A 124 -15.14 -1.07 -11.00
C THR A 124 -16.22 -0.02 -10.86
N ALA A 125 -17.19 -0.27 -9.97
CA ALA A 125 -18.16 0.73 -9.52
C ALA A 125 -17.57 1.67 -8.45
N ILE A 126 -16.35 1.41 -7.97
CA ILE A 126 -15.69 2.23 -6.96
C ILE A 126 -15.05 3.42 -7.66
N ASP A 127 -15.63 4.59 -7.43
CA ASP A 127 -15.16 5.88 -7.89
C ASP A 127 -15.04 6.79 -6.65
N ALA A 128 -13.85 7.29 -6.40
CA ALA A 128 -13.56 8.05 -5.19
C ALA A 128 -14.30 9.40 -5.17
N GLU A 129 -14.46 10.06 -6.33
CA GLU A 129 -15.17 11.33 -6.42
C GLU A 129 -16.65 11.15 -6.12
N LYS A 130 -17.27 10.15 -6.74
CA LYS A 130 -18.66 9.77 -6.47
C LYS A 130 -18.85 9.36 -5.01
N PHE A 131 -17.93 8.55 -4.47
CA PHE A 131 -17.96 8.13 -3.08
C PHE A 131 -17.88 9.28 -2.09
N CYS A 132 -17.10 10.33 -2.37
CA CYS A 132 -16.99 11.51 -1.51
C CYS A 132 -18.17 12.48 -1.62
N ASN A 133 -18.82 12.55 -2.79
CA ASN A 133 -19.85 13.54 -3.08
C ASN A 133 -21.28 13.01 -2.89
N GLU A 134 -21.49 11.71 -3.01
CA GLU A 134 -22.81 11.07 -2.88
C GLU A 134 -22.92 10.26 -1.58
N LYS A 135 -24.16 10.02 -1.12
CA LYS A 135 -24.42 9.12 0.00
C LYS A 135 -24.29 7.67 -0.49
N SER A 136 -23.19 7.03 -0.17
CA SER A 136 -22.85 5.70 -0.62
C SER A 136 -22.12 4.90 0.45
N ALA A 137 -22.06 3.57 0.29
CA ALA A 137 -21.29 2.68 1.14
C ALA A 137 -20.58 1.63 0.29
N ILE A 138 -19.34 1.32 0.66
CA ILE A 138 -18.53 0.25 0.08
C ILE A 138 -18.37 -0.82 1.15
N PHE A 139 -18.83 -2.04 0.87
CA PHE A 139 -18.64 -3.19 1.74
C PHE A 139 -17.54 -4.08 1.17
N ILE A 140 -16.50 -4.33 1.97
CA ILE A 140 -15.40 -5.21 1.62
C ILE A 140 -15.50 -6.43 2.52
N VAL A 141 -15.81 -7.57 1.93
CA VAL A 141 -15.96 -8.84 2.64
C VAL A 141 -14.75 -9.70 2.33
N LEU A 142 -14.11 -10.20 3.37
CA LEU A 142 -12.92 -11.04 3.30
C LEU A 142 -13.24 -12.43 3.85
N PRO A 143 -12.79 -13.51 3.18
CA PRO A 143 -12.89 -14.84 3.74
C PRO A 143 -11.94 -14.98 4.94
N GLU A 144 -12.41 -15.49 6.06
CA GLU A 144 -11.59 -15.69 7.26
C GLU A 144 -10.55 -16.81 7.05
N GLU A 145 -10.85 -17.77 6.20
CA GLU A 145 -10.04 -18.98 5.97
C GLU A 145 -8.87 -18.73 5.01
N ASP A 146 -8.96 -17.73 4.13
CA ASP A 146 -7.95 -17.44 3.11
C ASP A 146 -7.40 -16.02 3.24
N THR A 147 -6.26 -15.89 3.89
CA THR A 147 -5.54 -14.62 4.07
C THR A 147 -4.70 -14.21 2.87
N SER A 148 -4.57 -15.07 1.85
CA SER A 148 -3.69 -14.81 0.70
C SER A 148 -4.09 -13.56 -0.09
N LYS A 149 -5.37 -13.19 -0.06
CA LYS A 149 -5.95 -12.03 -0.77
C LYS A 149 -6.02 -10.75 0.07
N TYR A 150 -5.65 -10.80 1.34
CA TYR A 150 -5.75 -9.66 2.27
C TYR A 150 -4.91 -8.46 1.83
N PHE A 151 -3.78 -8.68 1.17
CA PHE A 151 -2.95 -7.60 0.64
C PHE A 151 -3.72 -6.67 -0.32
N MET A 152 -4.70 -7.21 -1.06
CA MET A 152 -5.53 -6.43 -1.99
C MET A 152 -6.39 -5.40 -1.26
N VAL A 153 -6.90 -5.74 -0.09
CA VAL A 153 -7.70 -4.81 0.69
C VAL A 153 -6.86 -3.68 1.24
N SER A 154 -5.66 -3.98 1.75
CA SER A 154 -4.71 -2.95 2.17
C SER A 154 -4.36 -2.00 1.02
N LEU A 155 -4.12 -2.55 -0.16
CA LEU A 155 -3.82 -1.78 -1.36
C LEU A 155 -5.02 -0.90 -1.79
N LEU A 156 -6.24 -1.48 -1.78
CA LEU A 156 -7.47 -0.76 -2.11
C LEU A 156 -7.73 0.41 -1.14
N ILE A 157 -7.62 0.15 0.17
CA ILE A 157 -7.83 1.19 1.19
C ILE A 157 -6.78 2.30 1.03
N GLN A 158 -5.52 1.94 0.82
CA GLN A 158 -4.44 2.91 0.65
C GLN A 158 -4.66 3.76 -0.61
N GLN A 159 -5.03 3.16 -1.72
CA GLN A 159 -5.29 3.87 -2.97
C GLN A 159 -6.53 4.77 -2.84
N LEU A 160 -7.63 4.24 -2.32
CA LEU A 160 -8.86 5.01 -2.08
C LEU A 160 -8.58 6.20 -1.16
N TYR A 161 -7.83 6.01 -0.08
CA TYR A 161 -7.45 7.10 0.82
C TYR A 161 -6.64 8.19 0.11
N ARG A 162 -5.68 7.83 -0.75
CA ARG A 162 -4.90 8.80 -1.53
C ARG A 162 -5.78 9.62 -2.47
N GLU A 163 -6.70 8.98 -3.17
CA GLU A 163 -7.64 9.68 -4.05
C GLU A 163 -8.58 10.60 -3.24
N ILE A 164 -9.07 10.16 -2.09
CA ILE A 164 -9.86 10.98 -1.17
C ILE A 164 -9.08 12.22 -0.70
N LEU A 165 -7.77 12.10 -0.45
CA LEU A 165 -6.93 13.24 -0.09
C LEU A 165 -6.82 14.25 -1.23
N VAL A 166 -6.65 13.79 -2.48
CA VAL A 166 -6.61 14.67 -3.67
C VAL A 166 -7.93 15.44 -3.79
N ILE A 167 -9.07 14.76 -3.66
CA ILE A 167 -10.39 15.38 -3.70
C ILE A 167 -10.56 16.40 -2.56
N ALA A 168 -10.04 16.10 -1.36
CA ALA A 168 -10.08 17.05 -0.25
C ALA A 168 -9.25 18.30 -0.54
N ASP A 169 -8.05 18.14 -1.14
CA ASP A 169 -7.17 19.26 -1.48
C ASP A 169 -7.79 20.14 -2.58
N GLU A 170 -8.40 19.57 -3.60
CA GLU A 170 -9.17 20.27 -4.63
C GLU A 170 -10.37 21.04 -4.06
N ASN A 171 -10.96 20.57 -2.97
CA ASN A 171 -12.06 21.23 -2.24
C ASN A 171 -11.57 22.15 -1.11
N GLY A 172 -10.36 22.70 -1.19
CA GLY A 172 -9.82 23.65 -0.20
C GLY A 172 -9.40 23.00 1.10
N GLY A 173 -8.90 21.76 1.05
CA GLY A 173 -8.33 21.01 2.16
C GLY A 173 -9.33 20.21 2.99
N LYS A 174 -10.61 20.14 2.58
CA LYS A 174 -11.65 19.39 3.30
C LYS A 174 -12.68 18.79 2.35
N LEU A 175 -13.13 17.59 2.64
CA LEU A 175 -14.24 16.97 1.93
C LEU A 175 -15.57 17.72 2.18
N LYS A 176 -16.46 17.69 1.21
CA LYS A 176 -17.85 18.18 1.37
C LYS A 176 -18.60 17.34 2.40
N ASN A 177 -18.60 16.03 2.21
CA ASN A 177 -19.21 15.06 3.12
C ASN A 177 -18.13 14.39 3.98
N ARG A 178 -18.54 13.81 5.12
CA ARG A 178 -17.64 13.02 5.94
C ARG A 178 -17.50 11.61 5.35
N VAL A 179 -16.27 11.18 5.17
CA VAL A 179 -15.96 9.78 4.85
C VAL A 179 -15.60 9.04 6.14
N MET A 180 -16.15 7.84 6.31
CA MET A 180 -15.90 7.00 7.47
C MET A 180 -15.38 5.62 7.02
N PHE A 181 -14.27 5.21 7.58
CA PHE A 181 -13.72 3.86 7.44
C PHE A 181 -14.07 3.08 8.70
N TYR A 182 -14.87 2.04 8.57
CA TYR A 182 -15.13 1.07 9.62
C TYR A 182 -14.25 -0.15 9.37
N CYS A 183 -13.19 -0.29 10.16
CA CYS A 183 -12.22 -1.37 10.02
C CYS A 183 -12.46 -2.38 11.14
N ASP A 184 -13.30 -3.37 10.86
CA ASP A 184 -13.50 -4.49 11.76
C ASP A 184 -12.25 -5.38 11.77
N GLU A 185 -11.92 -5.96 12.91
CA GLU A 185 -10.73 -6.77 13.12
C GLU A 185 -9.39 -6.12 12.70
N PHE A 186 -9.29 -4.80 12.86
CA PHE A 186 -8.13 -4.00 12.41
C PHE A 186 -6.79 -4.53 12.95
N GLY A 187 -6.80 -5.20 14.10
CA GLY A 187 -5.61 -5.80 14.72
C GLY A 187 -5.07 -7.02 13.96
N THR A 188 -5.93 -7.77 13.27
CA THR A 188 -5.56 -8.96 12.47
C THR A 188 -5.48 -8.68 10.99
N PHE A 189 -5.96 -7.52 10.58
CA PHE A 189 -5.92 -7.05 9.19
C PHE A 189 -4.47 -6.91 8.72
N PRO A 190 -4.16 -7.16 7.43
CA PRO A 190 -2.83 -6.90 6.93
C PRO A 190 -2.48 -5.41 7.09
N LYS A 191 -1.23 -5.14 7.42
CA LYS A 191 -0.74 -3.77 7.62
C LYS A 191 -1.13 -2.87 6.45
N ILE A 192 -1.82 -1.78 6.75
CA ILE A 192 -2.10 -0.71 5.80
C ILE A 192 -0.93 0.27 5.87
N GLU A 193 -0.14 0.34 4.81
CA GLU A 193 0.97 1.28 4.75
C GLU A 193 0.47 2.73 4.87
N GLY A 194 1.02 3.46 5.84
CA GLY A 194 0.61 4.83 6.13
C GLY A 194 -0.65 4.95 6.99
N ALA A 195 -1.12 3.87 7.66
CA ALA A 195 -2.24 3.93 8.58
C ALA A 195 -2.03 4.97 9.67
N GLU A 196 -0.82 5.09 10.22
CA GLU A 196 -0.45 6.09 11.22
C GLU A 196 -0.73 7.52 10.74
N ALA A 197 -0.41 7.80 9.47
CA ALA A 197 -0.72 9.08 8.84
C ALA A 197 -2.22 9.27 8.62
N MET A 198 -2.97 8.22 8.32
CA MET A 198 -4.42 8.27 8.19
C MET A 198 -5.08 8.69 9.51
N PHE A 199 -4.66 8.11 10.64
CA PHE A 199 -5.17 8.47 11.96
C PHE A 199 -4.77 9.90 12.38
N SER A 200 -3.56 10.32 12.06
CA SER A 200 -3.04 11.64 12.43
C SER A 200 -3.67 12.78 11.62
N ALA A 201 -3.79 12.60 10.28
CA ALA A 201 -4.18 13.68 9.36
C ALA A 201 -5.67 13.66 8.94
N GLY A 202 -6.34 12.51 9.03
CA GLY A 202 -7.69 12.32 8.50
C GLY A 202 -8.74 13.29 9.05
N ARG A 203 -8.65 13.61 10.35
CA ARG A 203 -9.61 14.49 11.04
C ARG A 203 -9.76 15.87 10.38
N SER A 204 -8.65 16.49 10.01
CA SER A 204 -8.67 17.85 9.40
C SER A 204 -9.39 17.87 8.06
N ARG A 205 -9.42 16.75 7.35
CA ARG A 205 -10.04 16.55 6.03
C ARG A 205 -11.45 15.98 6.07
N LYS A 206 -12.06 15.85 7.25
CA LYS A 206 -13.35 15.18 7.49
C LYS A 206 -13.33 13.67 7.20
N ILE A 207 -12.19 13.03 7.36
CA ILE A 207 -12.07 11.57 7.32
C ILE A 207 -12.09 11.06 8.76
N SER A 208 -12.88 10.05 9.04
CA SER A 208 -12.96 9.37 10.35
C SER A 208 -12.67 7.90 10.18
N ILE A 209 -11.89 7.35 11.10
CA ILE A 209 -11.54 5.92 11.13
C ILE A 209 -12.06 5.34 12.43
N VAL A 210 -12.78 4.24 12.33
CA VAL A 210 -13.25 3.43 13.45
C VAL A 210 -12.52 2.09 13.36
N ALA A 211 -11.48 1.92 14.17
CA ALA A 211 -10.74 0.68 14.25
C ALA A 211 -11.31 -0.18 15.39
N ILE A 212 -11.68 -1.41 15.08
CA ILE A 212 -12.15 -2.39 16.05
C ILE A 212 -11.04 -3.43 16.22
N ILE A 213 -10.56 -3.59 17.45
CA ILE A 213 -9.48 -4.51 17.78
C ILE A 213 -9.91 -5.41 18.95
N GLN A 214 -9.37 -6.61 19.01
CA GLN A 214 -9.58 -7.53 20.11
C GLN A 214 -8.58 -7.31 21.23
N SER A 215 -7.35 -6.87 20.91
CA SER A 215 -6.31 -6.55 21.87
C SER A 215 -5.28 -5.55 21.32
N PHE A 216 -4.62 -4.84 22.21
CA PHE A 216 -3.49 -3.97 21.84
C PHE A 216 -2.28 -4.78 21.34
N ALA A 217 -2.10 -6.03 21.82
CA ALA A 217 -1.02 -6.89 21.35
C ALA A 217 -1.10 -7.21 19.85
N GLN A 218 -2.31 -7.42 19.30
CA GLN A 218 -2.50 -7.61 17.86
C GLN A 218 -2.15 -6.34 17.05
N LEU A 219 -2.51 -5.18 17.59
CA LEU A 219 -2.17 -3.90 16.96
C LEU A 219 -0.66 -3.65 16.98
N GLU A 220 0.01 -3.97 18.11
CA GLU A 220 1.46 -3.89 18.23
C GLU A 220 2.18 -4.87 17.30
N GLN A 221 1.67 -6.08 17.16
CA GLN A 221 2.22 -7.07 16.22
C GLN A 221 2.21 -6.54 14.78
N ASN A 222 1.15 -5.85 14.40
CA ASN A 222 0.93 -5.38 13.03
C ASN A 222 1.70 -4.09 12.70
N TYR A 223 1.68 -3.12 13.63
CA TYR A 223 2.22 -1.78 13.40
C TYR A 223 3.48 -1.48 14.21
N GLY A 224 3.92 -2.41 15.03
CA GLY A 224 4.98 -2.18 16.00
C GLY A 224 4.52 -1.29 17.15
N LYS A 225 5.37 -1.19 18.20
CA LYS A 225 5.05 -0.40 19.39
C LYS A 225 4.77 1.07 19.07
N GLN A 226 5.63 1.70 18.28
CA GLN A 226 5.49 3.10 17.90
C GLN A 226 4.23 3.36 17.05
N GLY A 227 3.95 2.49 16.08
CA GLY A 227 2.72 2.60 15.25
C GLY A 227 1.46 2.44 16.09
N MET A 228 1.43 1.49 17.03
CA MET A 228 0.33 1.33 17.98
C MET A 228 0.13 2.59 18.82
N GLU A 229 1.21 3.18 19.39
CA GLU A 229 1.15 4.41 20.17
C GLU A 229 0.60 5.58 19.32
N ILE A 230 1.08 5.76 18.09
CA ILE A 230 0.58 6.81 17.19
C ILE A 230 -0.92 6.63 16.89
N ILE A 231 -1.37 5.42 16.61
CA ILE A 231 -2.78 5.14 16.32
C ILE A 231 -3.65 5.44 17.53
N THR A 232 -3.24 4.97 18.71
CA THR A 232 -4.01 5.15 19.95
C THR A 232 -4.06 6.60 20.42
N ASP A 233 -2.94 7.34 20.33
CA ASP A 233 -2.86 8.75 20.74
C ASP A 233 -3.68 9.68 19.85
N ASN A 234 -3.86 9.31 18.56
CA ASN A 234 -4.73 10.05 17.63
C ASN A 234 -6.20 9.64 17.72
N THR A 235 -6.55 8.66 18.54
CA THR A 235 -7.93 8.22 18.74
C THR A 235 -8.65 9.11 19.74
N GLN A 236 -9.66 9.85 19.29
CA GLN A 236 -10.41 10.81 20.11
C GLN A 236 -11.48 10.18 20.99
N LEU A 237 -11.96 9.00 20.62
CA LEU A 237 -12.99 8.24 21.31
C LEU A 237 -12.59 6.79 21.36
N THR A 238 -12.52 6.23 22.56
CA THR A 238 -12.22 4.82 22.76
C THR A 238 -13.36 4.17 23.55
N VAL A 239 -13.82 3.02 23.06
CA VAL A 239 -14.91 2.26 23.67
C VAL A 239 -14.40 0.85 24.00
N PHE A 240 -14.50 0.48 25.25
CA PHE A 240 -14.11 -0.85 25.72
C PHE A 240 -15.32 -1.64 26.18
N GLY A 241 -15.42 -2.90 25.74
CA GLY A 241 -16.58 -3.75 26.02
C GLY A 241 -16.24 -5.19 26.38
N GLY A 242 -15.63 -5.38 27.54
CA GLY A 242 -15.27 -6.71 28.04
C GLY A 242 -13.83 -7.13 27.73
N PHE A 243 -13.31 -8.04 28.55
CA PHE A 243 -11.94 -8.52 28.46
C PHE A 243 -11.89 -10.02 28.69
N ALA A 244 -10.99 -10.69 27.96
CA ALA A 244 -10.64 -12.07 28.30
C ALA A 244 -9.96 -12.12 29.70
N PRO A 245 -10.12 -13.23 30.45
CA PRO A 245 -9.58 -13.35 31.80
C PRO A 245 -8.09 -13.01 31.95
N ASN A 246 -7.29 -13.35 30.94
CA ASN A 246 -5.84 -13.11 30.92
C ASN A 246 -5.42 -11.90 30.09
N SER A 247 -6.35 -11.00 29.75
CA SER A 247 -6.07 -9.85 28.88
C SER A 247 -5.19 -8.82 29.60
N GLN A 248 -4.06 -8.48 29.00
CA GLN A 248 -3.21 -7.35 29.39
C GLN A 248 -3.84 -5.99 29.04
N SER A 249 -4.74 -5.96 28.07
CA SER A 249 -5.46 -4.73 27.69
C SER A 249 -6.25 -4.14 28.85
N ALA A 250 -6.71 -4.96 29.79
CA ALA A 250 -7.39 -4.49 31.01
C ALA A 250 -6.46 -3.68 31.92
N GLU A 251 -5.17 -4.01 31.98
CA GLU A 251 -4.17 -3.24 32.76
C GLU A 251 -3.92 -1.87 32.12
N VAL A 252 -3.77 -1.84 30.80
CA VAL A 252 -3.59 -0.60 30.04
C VAL A 252 -4.78 0.33 30.26
N LEU A 253 -6.00 -0.23 30.19
CA LEU A 253 -7.22 0.56 30.42
C LEU A 253 -7.34 1.04 31.87
N SER A 254 -7.08 0.19 32.86
CA SER A 254 -7.13 0.57 34.28
C SER A 254 -6.23 1.77 34.56
N LYS A 255 -5.01 1.78 34.00
CA LYS A 255 -4.08 2.91 34.10
C LYS A 255 -4.59 4.16 33.36
N ALA A 256 -5.14 3.99 32.17
CA ALA A 256 -5.66 5.10 31.37
C ALA A 256 -6.88 5.78 31.99
N LEU A 257 -7.69 5.05 32.76
CA LEU A 257 -8.83 5.61 33.49
C LEU A 257 -8.40 6.53 34.65
N GLY A 258 -7.18 6.39 35.15
CA GLY A 258 -6.64 7.18 36.24
C GLY A 258 -7.07 6.65 37.61
N GLU A 259 -6.85 7.46 38.62
CA GLU A 259 -7.05 7.10 40.04
C GLU A 259 -8.05 8.03 40.72
N GLN A 260 -8.69 7.52 41.77
CA GLN A 260 -9.50 8.29 42.69
C GLN A 260 -8.96 8.11 44.14
N THR A 261 -9.12 9.15 44.94
CA THR A 261 -8.78 9.07 46.37
C THR A 261 -9.95 8.45 47.12
N VAL A 262 -9.69 7.36 47.82
CA VAL A 262 -10.68 6.67 48.69
C VAL A 262 -10.22 6.67 50.12
N LEU A 263 -11.18 6.71 51.02
CA LEU A 263 -10.93 6.57 52.44
C LEU A 263 -10.77 5.07 52.77
N SER A 264 -9.60 4.68 53.25
CA SER A 264 -9.33 3.34 53.72
C SER A 264 -9.11 3.39 55.24
N GLY A 265 -9.62 2.40 55.95
CA GLY A 265 -9.49 2.35 57.39
C GLY A 265 -9.18 0.96 57.89
N SER A 266 -8.36 0.87 58.90
CA SER A 266 -8.16 -0.34 59.72
C SER A 266 -8.86 -0.20 61.04
N VAL A 267 -9.56 -1.25 61.44
CA VAL A 267 -10.20 -1.35 62.75
C VAL A 267 -9.46 -2.44 63.54
N SER A 268 -8.82 -2.07 64.65
CA SER A 268 -8.23 -3.03 65.53
C SER A 268 -9.24 -3.36 66.63
N CYS A 269 -9.60 -4.65 66.74
CA CYS A 269 -10.51 -5.17 67.76
C CYS A 269 -9.71 -5.73 68.95
N GLY A 270 -9.04 -4.83 69.72
CA GLY A 270 -8.40 -5.17 71.03
C GLY A 270 -9.30 -4.78 72.17
N LYS A 271 -8.75 -4.74 73.39
CA LYS A 271 -9.44 -4.24 74.60
C LYS A 271 -9.95 -2.80 74.45
N GLU A 272 -9.30 -2.02 73.61
CA GLU A 272 -9.76 -0.70 73.11
C GLU A 272 -9.89 -0.74 71.60
N LYS A 273 -11.04 -0.31 71.06
CA LYS A 273 -11.24 -0.18 69.64
C LYS A 273 -10.51 1.06 69.11
N SER A 274 -9.47 0.87 68.34
CA SER A 274 -8.86 1.99 67.59
C SER A 274 -9.21 1.92 66.13
N GLN A 275 -9.54 3.09 65.57
CA GLN A 275 -9.79 3.25 64.15
C GLN A 275 -8.72 4.18 63.57
N SER A 276 -8.07 3.76 62.53
CA SER A 276 -7.17 4.60 61.76
C SER A 276 -7.76 4.79 60.36
N LEU A 277 -8.01 6.04 59.98
CA LEU A 277 -8.50 6.41 58.67
C LEU A 277 -7.39 7.05 57.87
N GLN A 278 -7.16 6.56 56.67
CA GLN A 278 -6.14 7.04 55.77
C GLN A 278 -6.72 7.23 54.38
N MET A 279 -6.35 8.33 53.70
CA MET A 279 -6.66 8.51 52.27
C MET A 279 -5.64 7.79 51.43
N ILE A 280 -6.10 6.92 50.51
CA ILE A 280 -5.26 6.18 49.57
C ILE A 280 -5.74 6.40 48.15
N GLY A 281 -4.77 6.44 47.22
CA GLY A 281 -5.08 6.39 45.78
C GLY A 281 -5.54 4.99 45.39
N ARG A 282 -6.60 4.91 44.62
CA ARG A 282 -7.12 3.65 44.06
C ARG A 282 -7.43 3.88 42.60
N PRO A 283 -7.09 2.95 41.68
CA PRO A 283 -7.57 3.02 40.28
C PRO A 283 -9.06 3.26 40.24
N LEU A 284 -9.51 4.13 39.35
CA LEU A 284 -10.94 4.41 39.15
C LEU A 284 -11.74 3.12 38.88
N MET A 285 -11.17 2.20 38.11
CA MET A 285 -11.58 0.81 38.00
C MET A 285 -10.34 -0.09 38.03
N THR A 286 -10.37 -1.11 38.90
CA THR A 286 -9.30 -2.10 38.96
C THR A 286 -9.39 -3.07 37.77
N VAL A 287 -8.31 -3.79 37.51
CA VAL A 287 -8.25 -4.82 36.47
C VAL A 287 -9.36 -5.88 36.67
N ASP A 288 -9.61 -6.27 37.90
CA ASP A 288 -10.64 -7.27 38.22
C ASP A 288 -12.05 -6.74 37.96
N GLU A 289 -12.31 -5.48 38.29
CA GLU A 289 -13.60 -4.83 38.02
C GLU A 289 -13.84 -4.72 36.53
N LEU A 290 -12.80 -4.41 35.75
CA LEU A 290 -12.87 -4.37 34.28
C LEU A 290 -13.15 -5.74 33.67
N LYS A 291 -12.49 -6.79 34.16
CA LYS A 291 -12.70 -8.18 33.71
C LYS A 291 -14.07 -8.75 34.11
N SER A 292 -14.63 -8.23 35.20
CA SER A 292 -15.92 -8.64 35.75
C SER A 292 -17.12 -7.86 35.19
N MET A 293 -16.89 -6.96 34.22
CA MET A 293 -17.93 -6.13 33.64
C MET A 293 -19.00 -6.98 32.93
N PRO A 294 -20.31 -6.77 33.20
CA PRO A 294 -21.37 -7.49 32.54
C PRO A 294 -21.44 -7.25 31.03
N LYS A 295 -21.83 -8.26 30.26
CA LYS A 295 -22.05 -8.13 28.81
C LYS A 295 -23.03 -6.98 28.50
N GLY A 296 -22.70 -6.18 27.50
CA GLY A 296 -23.50 -5.02 27.08
C GLY A 296 -23.19 -3.74 27.87
N GLN A 297 -22.29 -3.78 28.85
CA GLN A 297 -21.70 -2.58 29.41
C GLN A 297 -20.39 -2.25 28.73
N PHE A 298 -20.15 -0.95 28.54
CA PHE A 298 -18.98 -0.41 27.85
C PHE A 298 -18.45 0.77 28.62
N ILE A 299 -17.13 0.91 28.65
CA ILE A 299 -16.46 2.11 29.12
C ILE A 299 -16.18 2.97 27.91
N VAL A 300 -16.60 4.21 27.97
CA VAL A 300 -16.41 5.22 26.91
C VAL A 300 -15.48 6.29 27.45
N MET A 301 -14.35 6.46 26.78
CA MET A 301 -13.38 7.51 27.01
C MET A 301 -13.35 8.44 25.83
N LYS A 302 -13.48 9.73 26.08
CA LYS A 302 -13.44 10.77 25.04
C LYS A 302 -12.54 11.91 25.49
N THR A 303 -11.73 12.42 24.58
CA THR A 303 -10.87 13.59 24.83
C THR A 303 -11.68 14.76 25.38
N GLY A 304 -11.24 15.32 26.52
CA GLY A 304 -11.87 16.46 27.17
C GLY A 304 -13.12 16.14 28.01
N THR A 305 -13.43 14.87 28.27
CA THR A 305 -14.54 14.45 29.14
C THR A 305 -14.08 13.36 30.11
N HIS A 306 -14.78 13.25 31.25
CA HIS A 306 -14.55 12.14 32.16
C HIS A 306 -15.02 10.82 31.53
N PRO A 307 -14.35 9.69 31.83
CA PRO A 307 -14.82 8.37 31.42
C PRO A 307 -16.25 8.09 31.92
N MET A 308 -17.02 7.38 31.12
CA MET A 308 -18.36 6.99 31.49
C MET A 308 -18.65 5.52 31.19
N ILE A 309 -19.51 4.89 31.99
CA ILE A 309 -20.05 3.57 31.71
C ILE A 309 -21.36 3.71 30.94
N SER A 310 -21.47 3.04 29.82
CA SER A 310 -22.67 3.01 28.97
C SER A 310 -23.21 1.59 28.87
N LYS A 311 -24.54 1.46 28.72
CA LYS A 311 -25.19 0.18 28.40
C LYS A 311 -25.74 0.24 26.99
N LEU A 312 -25.28 -0.66 26.13
CA LEU A 312 -25.77 -0.79 24.76
C LEU A 312 -26.56 -2.08 24.60
N LYS A 313 -27.71 -1.97 23.96
CA LYS A 313 -28.47 -3.15 23.56
C LYS A 313 -27.86 -3.75 22.31
N LEU A 314 -27.89 -5.07 22.19
CA LEU A 314 -27.50 -5.78 20.97
C LEU A 314 -28.43 -5.37 19.82
N PHE A 315 -27.91 -5.31 18.60
CA PHE A 315 -28.61 -4.75 17.44
C PHE A 315 -29.98 -5.39 17.18
N PHE A 316 -30.11 -6.70 17.33
CA PHE A 316 -31.38 -7.44 17.17
C PHE A 316 -32.44 -7.05 18.22
N LYS A 317 -32.05 -6.42 19.35
CA LYS A 317 -32.97 -5.87 20.35
C LYS A 317 -33.46 -4.47 20.03
N TRP A 318 -32.96 -3.87 18.93
CA TRP A 318 -33.34 -2.54 18.50
C TRP A 318 -34.53 -2.53 17.51
N GLY A 319 -35.05 -3.72 17.18
CA GLY A 319 -36.15 -3.87 16.23
C GLY A 319 -35.76 -3.61 14.78
N ILE A 320 -34.45 -3.62 14.48
CA ILE A 320 -33.94 -3.51 13.10
C ILE A 320 -34.30 -4.81 12.39
N LYS A 321 -35.05 -4.69 11.30
CA LYS A 321 -35.39 -5.80 10.40
C LYS A 321 -34.67 -5.56 9.08
N PHE A 322 -34.05 -6.59 8.54
CA PHE A 322 -33.55 -6.63 7.18
C PHE A 322 -34.64 -7.24 6.28
N GLU A 323 -34.91 -6.60 5.14
CA GLU A 323 -36.01 -7.01 4.28
C GLU A 323 -35.66 -8.25 3.47
N GLU A 324 -34.50 -8.31 2.86
CA GLU A 324 -34.02 -9.44 2.05
C GLU A 324 -32.52 -9.64 2.19
N GLU A 325 -32.04 -10.86 1.98
CA GLU A 325 -30.63 -11.16 1.88
C GLU A 325 -30.10 -10.61 0.55
N TYR A 326 -28.95 -9.93 0.61
CA TYR A 326 -28.25 -9.49 -0.59
C TYR A 326 -27.54 -10.68 -1.22
N CYS A 327 -28.05 -11.16 -2.34
CA CYS A 327 -27.42 -12.21 -3.13
C CYS A 327 -26.58 -11.56 -4.24
N LEU A 328 -25.30 -11.93 -4.30
CA LEU A 328 -24.47 -11.58 -5.45
C LEU A 328 -24.95 -12.36 -6.67
N PRO A 329 -25.21 -11.70 -7.81
CA PRO A 329 -25.52 -12.43 -9.03
C PRO A 329 -24.31 -13.27 -9.44
N ASP A 330 -24.56 -14.51 -9.89
CA ASP A 330 -23.53 -15.36 -10.47
C ASP A 330 -22.85 -14.63 -11.63
N LYS A 331 -21.57 -14.34 -11.47
CA LYS A 331 -20.77 -13.73 -12.53
C LYS A 331 -20.14 -14.84 -13.36
N THR A 332 -20.54 -14.94 -14.62
CA THR A 332 -19.82 -15.77 -15.58
C THR A 332 -18.38 -15.26 -15.74
N ALA A 333 -17.43 -16.18 -15.86
CA ALA A 333 -16.05 -15.81 -16.12
C ALA A 333 -15.95 -14.99 -17.42
N ARG A 334 -15.37 -13.79 -17.31
CA ARG A 334 -15.15 -12.88 -18.43
C ARG A 334 -13.76 -13.10 -18.99
N GLN A 335 -13.61 -12.96 -20.31
CA GLN A 335 -12.30 -13.07 -20.92
C GLN A 335 -11.51 -11.79 -20.69
N VAL A 336 -10.30 -11.93 -20.16
CA VAL A 336 -9.37 -10.82 -19.90
C VAL A 336 -8.59 -10.53 -21.18
N CYS A 337 -8.50 -9.26 -21.54
CA CYS A 337 -7.69 -8.79 -22.67
C CYS A 337 -6.32 -8.34 -22.15
N TYR A 338 -5.28 -8.78 -22.84
CA TYR A 338 -3.90 -8.42 -22.50
C TYR A 338 -3.25 -7.66 -23.65
N LYS A 339 -2.40 -6.69 -23.32
CA LYS A 339 -1.57 -6.03 -24.34
C LYS A 339 -0.56 -7.01 -24.90
N ASN A 340 -0.55 -7.15 -26.23
CA ASN A 340 0.40 -8.01 -26.92
C ASN A 340 1.75 -7.29 -27.07
N ARG A 341 2.86 -8.02 -26.84
CA ARG A 341 4.22 -7.51 -26.99
C ARG A 341 4.50 -6.93 -28.38
N ASP A 342 4.09 -7.65 -29.44
CA ASP A 342 4.39 -7.24 -30.82
C ASP A 342 3.54 -6.04 -31.25
N GLU A 343 2.35 -5.88 -30.70
CA GLU A 343 1.53 -4.68 -30.83
C GLU A 343 2.16 -3.50 -30.13
N LEU A 344 2.60 -3.68 -28.88
CA LEU A 344 3.29 -2.63 -28.13
C LEU A 344 4.53 -2.12 -28.90
N ILE A 345 5.34 -3.03 -29.45
CA ILE A 345 6.53 -2.65 -30.22
C ILE A 345 6.14 -1.84 -31.47
N ARG A 346 5.08 -2.27 -32.20
CA ARG A 346 4.56 -1.52 -33.36
C ARG A 346 4.06 -0.14 -32.98
N ASP A 347 3.29 -0.02 -31.90
CA ASP A 347 2.76 1.25 -31.44
C ASP A 347 3.89 2.23 -31.06
N VAL A 348 4.93 1.73 -30.41
CA VAL A 348 6.14 2.50 -30.13
C VAL A 348 6.85 2.94 -31.42
N GLU A 349 7.00 2.04 -32.42
CA GLU A 349 7.61 2.38 -33.70
C GLU A 349 6.80 3.41 -34.49
N VAL A 350 5.48 3.36 -34.43
CA VAL A 350 4.59 4.34 -35.04
C VAL A 350 4.72 5.71 -34.38
N LYS A 351 4.73 5.75 -33.04
CA LYS A 351 4.83 7.01 -32.30
C LYS A 351 6.22 7.64 -32.35
N TYR A 352 7.26 6.79 -32.36
CA TYR A 352 8.66 7.20 -32.38
C TYR A 352 9.41 6.59 -33.58
N PRO A 353 9.12 7.05 -34.81
CA PRO A 353 9.79 6.54 -36.00
C PRO A 353 11.29 6.84 -35.92
N GLN A 354 12.11 5.79 -35.93
CA GLN A 354 13.56 5.96 -36.01
C GLN A 354 13.89 6.54 -37.38
N LYS A 355 14.50 7.71 -37.46
CA LYS A 355 15.09 8.20 -38.71
C LYS A 355 16.06 7.13 -39.18
N LYS A 356 15.80 6.48 -40.29
CA LYS A 356 16.80 5.68 -41.01
C LYS A 356 18.01 6.60 -41.17
N ALA A 357 19.14 6.25 -40.59
CA ALA A 357 20.39 6.90 -40.97
C ALA A 357 20.54 6.65 -42.46
N VAL A 358 20.30 7.68 -43.27
CA VAL A 358 20.71 7.69 -44.66
C VAL A 358 22.24 7.63 -44.57
N ALA A 359 22.80 6.48 -44.90
CA ALA A 359 24.21 6.37 -45.18
C ALA A 359 24.48 7.34 -46.35
N ALA A 360 24.91 8.57 -45.99
CA ALA A 360 25.51 9.43 -47.00
C ALA A 360 26.84 8.73 -47.35
N GLU A 361 26.83 8.06 -48.50
CA GLU A 361 28.05 7.78 -49.21
C GLU A 361 28.67 9.15 -49.52
N ILE A 362 29.62 9.56 -48.67
CA ILE A 362 30.53 10.65 -48.99
C ILE A 362 31.51 10.02 -49.98
N GLU A 363 31.24 10.20 -51.30
CA GLU A 363 32.30 10.10 -52.30
C GLU A 363 33.30 11.22 -51.99
N VAL A 364 34.38 10.84 -51.32
CA VAL A 364 35.56 11.70 -51.23
C VAL A 364 36.25 11.58 -52.59
N SER A 365 36.03 12.58 -53.44
CA SER A 365 36.91 12.85 -54.58
C SER A 365 38.26 13.32 -53.98
N VAL A 366 39.26 12.49 -54.10
CA VAL A 366 40.63 12.84 -53.80
C VAL A 366 41.10 13.68 -54.98
N ASP A 367 41.06 14.97 -54.86
CA ASP A 367 41.84 15.86 -55.73
C ASP A 367 43.27 15.90 -55.14
N ASP A 368 44.23 15.45 -55.96
CA ASP A 368 45.65 15.56 -55.70
C ASP A 368 46.08 17.04 -55.72
N GLU A 369 46.13 17.68 -54.59
CA GLU A 369 46.86 18.95 -54.43
C GLU A 369 48.06 18.73 -53.54
N GLU A 370 49.20 19.16 -54.09
CA GLU A 370 50.58 19.13 -53.59
C GLU A 370 50.69 19.63 -52.15
N PHE A 371 51.30 18.82 -51.29
CA PHE A 371 51.74 19.23 -49.98
C PHE A 371 53.02 20.04 -50.00
N ASP A 372 52.93 21.36 -49.84
CA ASP A 372 54.04 22.19 -49.50
C ASP A 372 54.49 22.00 -48.04
N GLU A 373 55.84 21.81 -47.89
CA GLU A 373 56.48 21.53 -46.60
C GLU A 373 56.38 22.72 -45.62
N PHE A 374 55.78 22.50 -44.46
CA PHE A 374 55.90 23.44 -43.33
C PHE A 374 57.06 23.09 -42.40
N PRO A 375 58.00 24.07 -42.05
CA PRO A 375 59.15 23.80 -41.22
C PRO A 375 58.78 23.67 -39.74
N MET A 376 59.29 22.61 -39.14
CA MET A 376 59.18 22.32 -37.70
C MET A 376 59.97 23.32 -36.87
N ARG A 377 59.33 24.14 -36.07
CA ARG A 377 60.01 24.95 -34.99
C ARG A 377 60.12 24.08 -33.72
N LYS A 378 61.35 23.78 -33.35
CA LYS A 378 61.70 23.15 -32.07
C LYS A 378 61.47 24.14 -30.93
N ALA A 379 60.56 23.85 -30.02
CA ALA A 379 60.44 24.51 -28.75
C ALA A 379 61.36 23.84 -27.71
N LYS A 380 62.28 24.60 -27.17
CA LYS A 380 63.19 24.21 -26.06
C LYS A 380 62.38 24.33 -24.76
N ILE A 381 62.31 23.22 -24.03
CA ILE A 381 61.85 23.20 -22.61
C ILE A 381 63.11 23.54 -21.80
N LYS A 382 63.05 24.63 -21.01
CA LYS A 382 63.98 24.87 -19.91
C LYS A 382 63.36 24.40 -18.60
N THR A 383 64.17 23.68 -17.88
CA THR A 383 64.13 23.18 -16.52
C THR A 383 63.30 23.99 -15.53
#